data_2831bd7b6a086f1eb5cba48113b38fb8
#
_entry.id   2831bd7b6a086f1eb5cba48113b38fb8
#
_cell.length_a   1.000
_cell.length_b   1.000
_cell.length_c   1.000
_cell.angle_alpha   90.00
_cell.angle_beta   90.00
_cell.angle_gamma   90.00
#
_symmetry.space_group_name_H-M   'P 1'
#
loop_
_entity.id
_entity.type
_entity.pdbx_description
1 polymer ?
#
loop_
_entity_poly.entity_id
_entity_poly.type
_entity_poly.pdbx_seq_one_letter_code
_entity_poly.pdbx_strand_id
1 'polypeptide(L)'
;MGNKKSSNPVDTAAKIAPLDNKAYEKALRKLHVELVKLQRWVVHKGLKVCIVFEGRDGAGKGGTIKAITERVSPRIFRVVALPSPTEREKSQLYFQRYIKHLPAAGEIVIFDRSWYNRAGVERVMGFCTPEEVQKFLDGAPMVERGMVESGIILLKYWLEVSPQEQERRLRDRIDDGRKIWKLSPMDIKSFNRWDEYTAARDAMFAATDTAWVPWFVARSEDKKRVRLNIITHLLSQIPYEALPVEPVTLPKRKIGKMKQTNFPFRFIPEKF
;
A
#
# COMPACT_ATOMS: atom_id res chain seq x y z
N MET A 1 11.85 -5.66 -47.83
CA MET A 1 11.23 -4.74 -46.83
C MET A 1 11.34 -5.38 -45.46
N GLY A 2 12.29 -4.94 -44.67
CA GLY A 2 12.64 -5.57 -43.39
C GLY A 2 11.73 -5.10 -42.27
N ASN A 3 11.13 -6.07 -41.60
CA ASN A 3 10.33 -5.86 -40.39
C ASN A 3 11.24 -5.50 -39.21
N LYS A 4 11.33 -4.23 -38.85
CA LYS A 4 11.95 -3.80 -37.58
C LYS A 4 11.04 -4.20 -36.42
N LYS A 5 11.43 -5.26 -35.69
CA LYS A 5 10.89 -5.56 -34.36
C LYS A 5 11.24 -4.39 -33.45
N SER A 6 10.23 -3.66 -32.98
CA SER A 6 10.38 -2.67 -31.92
C SER A 6 10.72 -3.41 -30.62
N SER A 7 11.96 -3.32 -30.19
CA SER A 7 12.40 -3.81 -28.89
C SER A 7 11.82 -2.89 -27.80
N ASN A 8 10.96 -3.46 -26.94
CA ASN A 8 10.50 -2.80 -25.71
C ASN A 8 11.70 -2.46 -24.80
N PRO A 9 11.81 -1.25 -24.25
CA PRO A 9 12.95 -0.83 -23.41
C PRO A 9 12.94 -1.42 -21.98
N VAL A 10 12.28 -2.54 -21.74
CA VAL A 10 12.11 -3.13 -20.38
C VAL A 10 13.22 -4.11 -19.99
N ASP A 11 14.14 -4.47 -20.89
CA ASP A 11 14.97 -5.69 -20.72
C ASP A 11 16.47 -5.47 -20.41
N THR A 12 16.88 -4.32 -19.88
CA THR A 12 18.28 -4.10 -19.45
C THR A 12 18.42 -3.61 -18.01
N ALA A 13 17.66 -4.18 -17.07
CA ALA A 13 18.03 -4.04 -15.66
C ALA A 13 19.15 -5.05 -15.36
N ALA A 14 20.40 -4.60 -15.31
CA ALA A 14 21.50 -5.38 -14.76
C ALA A 14 21.01 -6.08 -13.47
N LYS A 15 21.28 -7.40 -13.33
CA LYS A 15 20.91 -8.17 -12.11
C LYS A 15 21.64 -7.57 -10.92
N ILE A 16 21.01 -6.60 -10.26
CA ILE A 16 21.53 -5.99 -9.06
C ILE A 16 21.53 -7.07 -7.96
N ALA A 17 22.68 -7.31 -7.34
CA ALA A 17 22.84 -8.30 -6.28
C ALA A 17 21.78 -8.11 -5.17
N PRO A 18 21.22 -9.18 -4.59
CA PRO A 18 20.23 -9.09 -3.51
C PRO A 18 20.73 -8.22 -2.35
N LEU A 19 19.85 -7.38 -1.81
CA LEU A 19 20.20 -6.53 -0.68
C LEU A 19 20.36 -7.38 0.58
N ASP A 20 21.55 -7.27 1.24
CA ASP A 20 21.83 -7.94 2.49
C ASP A 20 20.81 -7.57 3.59
N ASN A 21 20.53 -8.52 4.51
CA ASN A 21 19.57 -8.30 5.60
C ASN A 21 20.00 -7.16 6.54
N LYS A 22 21.26 -7.14 6.94
CA LYS A 22 21.82 -6.14 7.87
C LYS A 22 21.76 -4.73 7.27
N ALA A 23 22.11 -4.62 5.98
CA ALA A 23 22.03 -3.35 5.24
C ALA A 23 20.56 -2.89 5.11
N TYR A 24 19.65 -3.80 4.78
CA TYR A 24 18.21 -3.52 4.70
C TYR A 24 17.67 -3.01 6.04
N GLU A 25 17.91 -3.71 7.14
CA GLU A 25 17.41 -3.33 8.47
C GLU A 25 17.98 -1.99 8.93
N LYS A 26 19.27 -1.74 8.66
CA LYS A 26 19.90 -0.44 8.96
C LYS A 26 19.25 0.70 8.19
N ALA A 27 18.99 0.52 6.89
CA ALA A 27 18.32 1.52 6.07
C ALA A 27 16.86 1.73 6.50
N LEU A 28 16.11 0.63 6.72
CA LEU A 28 14.72 0.69 7.14
C LEU A 28 14.55 1.40 8.49
N ARG A 29 15.45 1.15 9.44
CA ARG A 29 15.45 1.85 10.75
C ARG A 29 15.57 3.37 10.59
N LYS A 30 16.41 3.85 9.68
CA LYS A 30 16.52 5.29 9.39
C LYS A 30 15.21 5.84 8.81
N LEU A 31 14.62 5.12 7.86
CA LEU A 31 13.35 5.52 7.25
C LEU A 31 12.18 5.50 8.25
N HIS A 32 12.16 4.57 9.19
CA HIS A 32 11.17 4.57 10.28
C HIS A 32 11.26 5.83 11.15
N VAL A 33 12.46 6.33 11.43
CA VAL A 33 12.63 7.61 12.14
C VAL A 33 12.02 8.76 11.34
N GLU A 34 12.26 8.79 10.02
CA GLU A 34 11.67 9.82 9.16
C GLU A 34 10.14 9.69 9.06
N LEU A 35 9.59 8.48 8.99
CA LEU A 35 8.14 8.27 9.04
C LEU A 35 7.50 8.77 10.35
N VAL A 36 8.20 8.64 11.48
CA VAL A 36 7.74 9.21 12.76
C VAL A 36 7.78 10.74 12.74
N LYS A 37 8.78 11.36 12.11
CA LYS A 37 8.81 12.82 11.91
C LYS A 37 7.65 13.27 11.02
N LEU A 38 7.45 12.60 9.89
CA LEU A 38 6.31 12.85 9.00
C LEU A 38 4.98 12.74 9.75
N GLN A 39 4.78 11.68 10.54
CA GLN A 39 3.58 11.49 11.35
C GLN A 39 3.30 12.69 12.26
N ARG A 40 4.32 13.16 12.99
CA ARG A 40 4.19 14.31 13.87
C ARG A 40 3.84 15.58 13.10
N TRP A 41 4.45 15.78 11.94
CA TRP A 41 4.17 16.90 11.07
C TRP A 41 2.74 16.89 10.51
N VAL A 42 2.27 15.72 10.04
CA VAL A 42 0.90 15.54 9.54
C VAL A 42 -0.13 15.93 10.60
N VAL A 43 0.08 15.49 11.84
CA VAL A 43 -0.78 15.87 12.97
C VAL A 43 -0.69 17.38 13.26
N HIS A 44 0.52 17.92 13.32
CA HIS A 44 0.76 19.33 13.63
C HIS A 44 0.13 20.28 12.61
N LYS A 45 0.22 19.94 11.32
CA LYS A 45 -0.33 20.75 10.23
C LYS A 45 -1.76 20.39 9.85
N GLY A 46 -2.33 19.34 10.43
CA GLY A 46 -3.65 18.86 10.06
C GLY A 46 -3.72 18.38 8.60
N LEU A 47 -2.62 17.83 8.05
CA LEU A 47 -2.62 17.34 6.68
C LEU A 47 -3.54 16.13 6.53
N LYS A 48 -4.11 15.98 5.35
CA LYS A 48 -4.93 14.83 4.95
C LYS A 48 -4.17 14.07 3.87
N VAL A 49 -3.70 12.86 4.16
CA VAL A 49 -2.90 12.07 3.22
C VAL A 49 -3.61 10.78 2.87
N CYS A 50 -3.81 10.53 1.58
CA CYS A 50 -4.39 9.29 1.05
C CYS A 50 -3.38 8.61 0.14
N ILE A 51 -3.06 7.36 0.43
CA ILE A 51 -2.09 6.56 -0.32
C ILE A 51 -2.80 5.33 -0.88
N VAL A 52 -2.73 5.14 -2.18
CA VAL A 52 -3.30 3.98 -2.86
C VAL A 52 -2.19 3.02 -3.27
N PHE A 53 -2.32 1.77 -2.87
CA PHE A 53 -1.45 0.68 -3.29
C PHE A 53 -2.18 -0.28 -4.21
N GLU A 54 -1.76 -0.29 -5.47
CA GLU A 54 -2.22 -1.21 -6.49
C GLU A 54 -1.04 -2.02 -7.05
N GLY A 55 -1.33 -2.98 -7.90
CA GLY A 55 -0.30 -3.81 -8.52
C GLY A 55 -0.71 -5.27 -8.63
N ARG A 56 0.13 -6.04 -9.30
CA ARG A 56 -0.12 -7.46 -9.58
C ARG A 56 -0.22 -8.29 -8.30
N ASP A 57 -0.89 -9.43 -8.39
CA ASP A 57 -0.88 -10.39 -7.30
C ASP A 57 0.54 -10.90 -7.07
N GLY A 58 0.89 -11.10 -5.80
CA GLY A 58 2.28 -11.45 -5.47
C GLY A 58 3.27 -10.30 -5.49
N ALA A 59 2.94 -9.10 -6.00
CA ALA A 59 3.87 -7.96 -6.11
C ALA A 59 4.38 -7.43 -4.77
N GLY A 60 3.72 -7.73 -3.64
CA GLY A 60 4.26 -7.40 -2.31
C GLY A 60 3.64 -6.17 -1.65
N LYS A 61 2.45 -5.73 -2.10
CA LYS A 61 1.68 -4.61 -1.53
C LYS A 61 1.60 -4.67 0.00
N GLY A 62 0.99 -5.68 0.57
CA GLY A 62 0.81 -5.80 2.02
C GLY A 62 2.13 -5.84 2.81
N GLY A 63 3.23 -6.39 2.22
CA GLY A 63 4.56 -6.34 2.84
C GLY A 63 5.19 -4.95 2.84
N THR A 64 4.88 -4.13 1.84
CA THR A 64 5.30 -2.73 1.76
C THR A 64 4.50 -1.87 2.73
N ILE A 65 3.19 -2.04 2.77
CA ILE A 65 2.30 -1.38 3.73
C ILE A 65 2.73 -1.68 5.16
N LYS A 66 3.01 -2.96 5.47
CA LYS A 66 3.54 -3.36 6.78
C LYS A 66 4.84 -2.63 7.11
N ALA A 67 5.80 -2.55 6.16
CA ALA A 67 7.06 -1.86 6.39
C ALA A 67 6.88 -0.36 6.66
N ILE A 68 5.87 0.29 6.05
CA ILE A 68 5.52 1.69 6.33
C ILE A 68 4.91 1.83 7.73
N THR A 69 4.01 0.91 8.12
CA THR A 69 3.17 1.08 9.31
C THR A 69 3.74 0.47 10.59
N GLU A 70 4.83 -0.27 10.50
CA GLU A 70 5.37 -1.08 11.62
C GLU A 70 5.78 -0.25 12.85
N ARG A 71 6.23 1.00 12.65
CA ARG A 71 6.78 1.85 13.72
C ARG A 71 6.07 3.19 13.87
N VAL A 72 4.89 3.33 13.31
CA VAL A 72 4.05 4.54 13.42
C VAL A 72 2.75 4.23 14.15
N SER A 73 2.04 5.26 14.56
CA SER A 73 0.78 5.11 15.29
C SER A 73 -0.35 4.63 14.37
N PRO A 74 -1.05 3.54 14.69
CA PRO A 74 -2.21 3.07 13.91
C PRO A 74 -3.42 4.02 14.01
N ARG A 75 -3.40 4.98 14.93
CA ARG A 75 -4.43 6.03 15.02
C ARG A 75 -4.25 7.11 13.96
N ILE A 76 -3.03 7.24 13.42
CA ILE A 76 -2.67 8.25 12.42
C ILE A 76 -2.50 7.58 11.06
N PHE A 77 -1.78 6.47 10.99
CA PHE A 77 -1.65 5.63 9.81
C PHE A 77 -2.73 4.53 9.85
N ARG A 78 -3.83 4.73 9.13
CA ARG A 78 -4.90 3.75 9.01
C ARG A 78 -4.77 2.97 7.70
N VAL A 79 -4.79 1.64 7.80
CA VAL A 79 -4.84 0.76 6.62
C VAL A 79 -6.28 0.36 6.35
N VAL A 80 -6.71 0.54 5.12
CA VAL A 80 -8.04 0.18 4.63
C VAL A 80 -7.90 -0.91 3.58
N ALA A 81 -8.42 -2.10 3.88
CA ALA A 81 -8.52 -3.23 2.96
C ALA A 81 -9.98 -3.68 2.95
N LEU A 82 -10.73 -3.28 1.93
CA LEU A 82 -12.16 -3.56 1.87
C LEU A 82 -12.40 -4.99 1.34
N PRO A 83 -13.36 -5.73 1.92
CA PRO A 83 -13.81 -7.01 1.38
C PRO A 83 -14.56 -6.82 0.04
N SER A 84 -15.02 -7.91 -0.55
CA SER A 84 -15.96 -7.84 -1.68
C SER A 84 -17.17 -6.96 -1.33
N PRO A 85 -17.71 -6.17 -2.29
CA PRO A 85 -18.84 -5.31 -2.03
C PRO A 85 -20.08 -6.12 -1.62
N THR A 86 -20.83 -5.61 -0.65
CA THR A 86 -22.14 -6.13 -0.28
C THR A 86 -23.16 -5.84 -1.38
N GLU A 87 -24.32 -6.52 -1.39
CA GLU A 87 -25.38 -6.27 -2.36
C GLU A 87 -25.86 -4.80 -2.33
N ARG A 88 -25.90 -4.19 -1.14
CA ARG A 88 -26.21 -2.77 -1.01
C ARG A 88 -25.14 -1.90 -1.68
N GLU A 89 -23.84 -2.17 -1.44
CA GLU A 89 -22.74 -1.40 -2.03
C GLU A 89 -22.67 -1.53 -3.55
N LYS A 90 -23.09 -2.68 -4.12
CA LYS A 90 -23.18 -2.87 -5.57
C LYS A 90 -24.22 -1.95 -6.23
N SER A 91 -25.28 -1.58 -5.51
CA SER A 91 -26.35 -0.69 -6.00
C SER A 91 -26.06 0.80 -5.76
N GLN A 92 -24.99 1.13 -5.03
CA GLN A 92 -24.60 2.49 -4.70
C GLN A 92 -23.65 3.08 -5.75
N LEU A 93 -23.40 4.41 -5.67
CA LEU A 93 -22.33 5.03 -6.42
C LEU A 93 -21.00 4.32 -6.08
N TYR A 94 -20.27 3.88 -7.08
CA TYR A 94 -19.10 3.01 -6.92
C TYR A 94 -18.08 3.54 -5.91
N PHE A 95 -17.78 4.83 -5.96
CA PHE A 95 -16.81 5.47 -5.05
C PHE A 95 -17.32 5.59 -3.61
N GLN A 96 -18.63 5.48 -3.37
CA GLN A 96 -19.22 5.73 -2.04
C GLN A 96 -18.63 4.84 -0.95
N ARG A 97 -18.32 3.58 -1.27
CA ARG A 97 -17.73 2.65 -0.30
C ARG A 97 -16.30 3.02 0.12
N TYR A 98 -15.58 3.81 -0.70
CA TYR A 98 -14.23 4.26 -0.44
C TYR A 98 -14.19 5.65 0.21
N ILE A 99 -15.06 6.55 -0.20
CA ILE A 99 -15.11 7.94 0.26
C ILE A 99 -15.21 8.05 1.78
N LYS A 100 -16.02 7.20 2.42
CA LYS A 100 -16.18 7.18 3.88
C LYS A 100 -14.90 6.89 4.66
N HIS A 101 -13.87 6.37 4.00
CA HIS A 101 -12.58 6.04 4.59
C HIS A 101 -11.49 7.06 4.30
N LEU A 102 -11.77 8.12 3.54
CA LEU A 102 -10.79 9.17 3.25
C LEU A 102 -10.28 9.82 4.55
N PRO A 103 -9.06 10.39 4.53
CA PRO A 103 -8.44 10.96 5.72
C PRO A 103 -9.15 12.21 6.22
N ALA A 104 -9.29 12.32 7.53
CA ALA A 104 -9.52 13.57 8.22
C ALA A 104 -8.20 14.33 8.43
N ALA A 105 -8.27 15.58 8.95
CA ALA A 105 -7.10 16.35 9.30
C ALA A 105 -6.22 15.61 10.32
N GLY A 106 -4.93 15.49 10.03
CA GLY A 106 -3.96 14.77 10.86
C GLY A 106 -3.90 13.27 10.60
N GLU A 107 -4.56 12.74 9.56
CA GLU A 107 -4.57 11.32 9.23
C GLU A 107 -3.82 10.99 7.93
N ILE A 108 -3.23 9.80 7.91
CA ILE A 108 -2.68 9.14 6.72
C ILE A 108 -3.46 7.84 6.51
N VAL A 109 -4.21 7.76 5.43
CA VAL A 109 -4.97 6.55 5.06
C VAL A 109 -4.27 5.83 3.93
N ILE A 110 -4.04 4.53 4.11
CA ILE A 110 -3.41 3.66 3.13
C ILE A 110 -4.44 2.63 2.66
N PHE A 111 -4.79 2.67 1.38
CA PHE A 111 -5.63 1.66 0.76
C PHE A 111 -4.78 0.50 0.23
N ASP A 112 -4.98 -0.72 0.79
CA ASP A 112 -4.50 -1.98 0.19
C ASP A 112 -5.55 -2.46 -0.80
N ARG A 113 -5.39 -2.13 -2.07
CA ARG A 113 -6.41 -2.09 -3.13
C ARG A 113 -7.47 -1.00 -2.88
N SER A 114 -7.95 -0.40 -3.94
CA SER A 114 -8.79 0.80 -3.87
C SER A 114 -9.94 0.73 -4.86
N TRP A 115 -10.49 1.89 -5.20
CA TRP A 115 -11.46 2.04 -6.29
C TRP A 115 -10.93 1.55 -7.63
N TYR A 116 -9.64 1.41 -7.80
CA TYR A 116 -9.04 0.85 -9.01
C TYR A 116 -9.26 -0.66 -9.18
N ASN A 117 -9.85 -1.36 -8.21
CA ASN A 117 -10.38 -2.71 -8.42
C ASN A 117 -11.31 -2.79 -9.64
N ARG A 118 -12.09 -1.72 -9.95
CA ARG A 118 -12.96 -1.66 -11.12
C ARG A 118 -12.20 -1.77 -12.43
N ALA A 119 -11.08 -1.06 -12.54
CA ALA A 119 -10.21 -1.11 -13.73
C ALA A 119 -9.34 -2.37 -13.79
N GLY A 120 -9.07 -3.00 -12.66
CA GLY A 120 -8.22 -4.18 -12.53
C GLY A 120 -9.01 -5.49 -12.40
N VAL A 121 -9.09 -6.01 -11.18
CA VAL A 121 -9.63 -7.34 -10.91
C VAL A 121 -11.10 -7.48 -11.34
N GLU A 122 -11.94 -6.46 -11.14
CA GLU A 122 -13.35 -6.55 -11.50
C GLU A 122 -13.54 -6.66 -13.03
N ARG A 123 -12.77 -5.86 -13.79
CA ARG A 123 -12.73 -5.93 -15.26
C ARG A 123 -12.26 -7.28 -15.74
N VAL A 124 -11.09 -7.73 -15.29
CA VAL A 124 -10.47 -8.97 -15.77
C VAL A 124 -11.27 -10.21 -15.41
N MET A 125 -11.90 -10.21 -14.23
CA MET A 125 -12.67 -11.36 -13.74
C MET A 125 -14.15 -11.32 -14.18
N GLY A 126 -14.57 -10.27 -14.90
CA GLY A 126 -15.95 -10.14 -15.36
C GLY A 126 -16.96 -9.85 -14.24
N PHE A 127 -16.51 -9.16 -13.17
CA PHE A 127 -17.41 -8.77 -12.06
C PHE A 127 -18.14 -7.45 -12.32
N CYS A 128 -17.81 -6.79 -13.41
CA CYS A 128 -18.46 -5.58 -13.91
C CYS A 128 -18.54 -5.61 -15.44
N THR A 129 -19.44 -4.81 -16.00
CA THR A 129 -19.59 -4.71 -17.45
C THR A 129 -18.51 -3.80 -18.07
N PRO A 130 -18.25 -3.92 -19.39
CA PRO A 130 -17.33 -3.00 -20.08
C PRO A 130 -17.76 -1.53 -19.95
N GLU A 131 -19.07 -1.25 -19.96
CA GLU A 131 -19.62 0.09 -19.82
C GLU A 131 -19.37 0.67 -18.42
N GLU A 132 -19.43 -0.16 -17.36
CA GLU A 132 -19.10 0.24 -16.00
C GLU A 132 -17.61 0.55 -15.86
N VAL A 133 -16.74 -0.23 -16.53
CA VAL A 133 -15.31 0.05 -16.58
C VAL A 133 -15.04 1.38 -17.24
N GLN A 134 -15.66 1.64 -18.41
CA GLN A 134 -15.46 2.90 -19.14
C GLN A 134 -15.93 4.10 -18.31
N LYS A 135 -17.14 4.03 -17.73
CA LYS A 135 -17.67 5.08 -16.85
C LYS A 135 -16.73 5.34 -15.66
N PHE A 136 -16.13 4.29 -15.12
CA PHE A 136 -15.15 4.43 -14.04
C PHE A 136 -13.89 5.14 -14.52
N LEU A 137 -13.33 4.73 -15.66
CA LEU A 137 -12.09 5.32 -16.20
C LEU A 137 -12.29 6.81 -16.54
N ASP A 138 -13.45 7.17 -17.08
CA ASP A 138 -13.80 8.57 -17.39
C ASP A 138 -14.02 9.41 -16.12
N GLY A 139 -14.62 8.80 -15.09
CA GLY A 139 -14.98 9.51 -13.86
C GLY A 139 -13.88 9.58 -12.79
N ALA A 140 -12.97 8.62 -12.75
CA ALA A 140 -11.96 8.53 -11.70
C ALA A 140 -11.07 9.80 -11.60
N PRO A 141 -10.55 10.36 -12.69
CA PRO A 141 -9.76 11.60 -12.63
C PRO A 141 -10.53 12.78 -12.02
N MET A 142 -11.83 12.89 -12.29
CA MET A 142 -12.67 13.96 -11.75
C MET A 142 -12.86 13.81 -10.23
N VAL A 143 -13.11 12.59 -9.77
CA VAL A 143 -13.26 12.30 -8.33
C VAL A 143 -11.94 12.57 -7.60
N GLU A 144 -10.80 12.11 -8.14
CA GLU A 144 -9.47 12.35 -7.58
C GLU A 144 -9.12 13.83 -7.57
N ARG A 145 -9.51 14.57 -8.60
CA ARG A 145 -9.34 16.03 -8.63
C ARG A 145 -10.11 16.70 -7.50
N GLY A 146 -11.36 16.33 -7.28
CA GLY A 146 -12.16 16.82 -6.15
C GLY A 146 -11.52 16.52 -4.79
N MET A 147 -10.90 15.32 -4.64
CA MET A 147 -10.13 14.99 -3.43
C MET A 147 -8.94 15.94 -3.23
N VAL A 148 -8.15 16.19 -4.27
CA VAL A 148 -6.98 17.08 -4.21
C VAL A 148 -7.41 18.53 -3.94
N GLU A 149 -8.43 19.02 -4.63
CA GLU A 149 -8.97 20.37 -4.42
C GLU A 149 -9.55 20.54 -3.01
N SER A 150 -10.00 19.46 -2.35
CA SER A 150 -10.39 19.48 -0.94
C SER A 150 -9.21 19.46 0.05
N GLY A 151 -7.97 19.50 -0.47
CA GLY A 151 -6.73 19.51 0.31
C GLY A 151 -6.22 18.13 0.73
N ILE A 152 -6.65 17.06 0.07
CA ILE A 152 -6.09 15.71 0.27
C ILE A 152 -4.83 15.58 -0.60
N ILE A 153 -3.72 15.19 0.01
CA ILE A 153 -2.52 14.74 -0.70
C ILE A 153 -2.76 13.29 -1.11
N LEU A 154 -3.01 13.07 -2.40
CA LEU A 154 -3.28 11.73 -2.95
C LEU A 154 -2.05 11.19 -3.67
N LEU A 155 -1.57 10.02 -3.25
CA LEU A 155 -0.43 9.32 -3.85
C LEU A 155 -0.86 7.95 -4.35
N LYS A 156 -0.55 7.63 -5.61
CA LYS A 156 -0.91 6.35 -6.25
C LYS A 156 0.34 5.55 -6.56
N TYR A 157 0.47 4.37 -5.97
CA TYR A 157 1.57 3.44 -6.19
C TYR A 157 1.10 2.17 -6.88
N TRP A 158 1.80 1.81 -7.96
CA TRP A 158 1.66 0.52 -8.62
C TRP A 158 2.92 -0.32 -8.40
N LEU A 159 2.77 -1.50 -7.82
CA LEU A 159 3.87 -2.46 -7.69
C LEU A 159 3.86 -3.42 -8.88
N GLU A 160 4.90 -3.33 -9.70
CA GLU A 160 5.09 -4.20 -10.85
C GLU A 160 6.08 -5.32 -10.52
N VAL A 161 5.80 -6.52 -11.00
CA VAL A 161 6.62 -7.72 -10.82
C VAL A 161 6.62 -8.49 -12.12
N SER A 162 7.71 -9.20 -12.45
CA SER A 162 7.76 -10.06 -13.62
C SER A 162 6.89 -11.32 -13.46
N PRO A 163 6.48 -11.96 -14.57
CA PRO A 163 5.73 -13.22 -14.51
C PRO A 163 6.47 -14.31 -13.72
N GLN A 164 7.77 -14.41 -13.93
CA GLN A 164 8.64 -15.40 -13.28
C GLN A 164 8.71 -15.18 -11.76
N GLU A 165 8.87 -13.92 -11.33
CA GLU A 165 8.92 -13.60 -9.92
C GLU A 165 7.54 -13.75 -9.26
N GLN A 166 6.45 -13.42 -9.96
CA GLN A 166 5.10 -13.67 -9.48
C GLN A 166 4.88 -15.15 -9.23
N GLU A 167 5.19 -16.01 -10.21
CA GLU A 167 5.06 -17.48 -10.09
C GLU A 167 5.88 -18.00 -8.91
N ARG A 168 7.15 -17.59 -8.80
CA ARG A 168 8.02 -17.99 -7.69
C ARG A 168 7.38 -17.63 -6.34
N ARG A 169 6.82 -16.43 -6.23
CA ARG A 169 6.18 -15.96 -4.98
C ARG A 169 4.89 -16.70 -4.66
N LEU A 170 4.12 -17.08 -5.66
CA LEU A 170 2.92 -17.90 -5.45
C LEU A 170 3.29 -19.32 -4.99
N ARG A 171 4.32 -19.93 -5.59
CA ARG A 171 4.88 -21.22 -5.11
C ARG A 171 5.36 -21.12 -3.67
N ASP A 172 6.13 -20.07 -3.32
CA ASP A 172 6.56 -19.82 -1.92
C ASP A 172 5.38 -19.72 -0.93
N ARG A 173 4.17 -19.33 -1.38
CA ARG A 173 2.98 -19.30 -0.51
C ARG A 173 2.37 -20.68 -0.33
N ILE A 174 2.44 -21.54 -1.34
CA ILE A 174 1.96 -22.92 -1.27
C ILE A 174 2.84 -23.72 -0.32
N ASP A 175 4.16 -23.55 -0.43
CA ASP A 175 5.15 -24.35 0.30
C ASP A 175 5.32 -23.91 1.78
N ASP A 176 4.93 -22.71 2.15
CA ASP A 176 5.07 -22.18 3.52
C ASP A 176 3.70 -22.09 4.20
N GLY A 177 3.41 -23.01 5.13
CA GLY A 177 2.15 -23.05 5.89
C GLY A 177 1.80 -21.73 6.62
N ARG A 178 2.80 -20.86 6.89
CA ARG A 178 2.57 -19.52 7.47
C ARG A 178 2.09 -18.52 6.43
N LYS A 179 2.11 -18.86 5.14
CA LYS A 179 1.76 -17.99 4.01
C LYS A 179 0.54 -18.46 3.24
N ILE A 180 0.10 -19.71 3.44
CA ILE A 180 -0.99 -20.32 2.66
C ILE A 180 -2.28 -19.51 2.73
N TRP A 181 -2.55 -18.84 3.85
CA TRP A 181 -3.70 -17.95 4.02
C TRP A 181 -3.72 -16.73 3.07
N LYS A 182 -2.56 -16.43 2.45
CA LYS A 182 -2.41 -15.37 1.44
C LYS A 182 -2.73 -15.85 0.03
N LEU A 183 -2.95 -17.14 -0.14
CA LEU A 183 -3.32 -17.73 -1.42
C LEU A 183 -4.84 -17.88 -1.44
N SER A 184 -5.48 -17.11 -2.30
CA SER A 184 -6.92 -17.19 -2.50
C SER A 184 -7.27 -17.99 -3.78
N PRO A 185 -8.50 -18.51 -3.90
CA PRO A 185 -8.98 -19.05 -5.17
C PRO A 185 -8.90 -18.04 -6.33
N MET A 186 -8.92 -16.76 -6.01
CA MET A 186 -8.79 -15.67 -6.98
C MET A 186 -7.36 -15.61 -7.55
N ASP A 187 -6.32 -15.76 -6.71
CA ASP A 187 -4.92 -15.80 -7.17
C ASP A 187 -4.70 -16.90 -8.21
N ILE A 188 -5.33 -18.08 -8.02
CA ILE A 188 -5.24 -19.19 -8.96
C ILE A 188 -5.96 -18.86 -10.28
N LYS A 189 -7.17 -18.28 -10.20
CA LYS A 189 -7.94 -17.91 -11.39
C LYS A 189 -7.29 -16.78 -12.19
N SER A 190 -6.63 -15.86 -11.53
CA SER A 190 -5.97 -14.71 -12.14
C SER A 190 -4.60 -15.06 -12.73
N PHE A 191 -3.97 -16.15 -12.28
CA PHE A 191 -2.60 -16.52 -12.66
C PHE A 191 -2.39 -16.63 -14.17
N ASN A 192 -3.33 -17.26 -14.88
CA ASN A 192 -3.27 -17.45 -16.33
C ASN A 192 -3.79 -16.26 -17.16
N ARG A 193 -4.17 -15.15 -16.50
CA ARG A 193 -4.73 -13.96 -17.16
C ARG A 193 -3.74 -12.79 -17.21
N TRP A 194 -2.47 -13.09 -17.30
CA TRP A 194 -1.39 -12.09 -17.27
C TRP A 194 -1.57 -10.97 -18.29
N ASP A 195 -1.89 -11.32 -19.54
CA ASP A 195 -2.05 -10.35 -20.62
C ASP A 195 -3.29 -9.49 -20.44
N GLU A 196 -4.39 -10.09 -19.95
CA GLU A 196 -5.62 -9.35 -19.63
C GLU A 196 -5.36 -8.32 -18.51
N TYR A 197 -4.62 -8.70 -17.46
CA TYR A 197 -4.21 -7.76 -16.41
C TYR A 197 -3.25 -6.69 -16.92
N THR A 198 -2.39 -7.01 -17.89
CA THR A 198 -1.50 -6.04 -18.53
C THR A 198 -2.31 -5.02 -19.32
N ALA A 199 -3.23 -5.46 -20.15
CA ALA A 199 -4.12 -4.58 -20.91
C ALA A 199 -5.01 -3.72 -20.00
N ALA A 200 -5.50 -4.30 -18.90
CA ALA A 200 -6.30 -3.57 -17.91
C ALA A 200 -5.47 -2.48 -17.21
N ARG A 201 -4.24 -2.77 -16.78
CA ARG A 201 -3.30 -1.81 -16.21
C ARG A 201 -3.01 -0.66 -17.17
N ASP A 202 -2.67 -0.99 -18.41
CA ASP A 202 -2.27 0.01 -19.41
C ASP A 202 -3.42 0.95 -19.75
N ALA A 203 -4.64 0.42 -19.89
CA ALA A 203 -5.85 1.24 -20.05
C ALA A 203 -6.12 2.12 -18.84
N MET A 204 -5.93 1.59 -17.61
CA MET A 204 -6.06 2.34 -16.38
C MET A 204 -5.06 3.49 -16.32
N PHE A 205 -3.79 3.26 -16.62
CA PHE A 205 -2.78 4.32 -16.63
C PHE A 205 -3.10 5.36 -17.69
N ALA A 206 -3.42 4.94 -18.93
CA ALA A 206 -3.77 5.87 -20.00
C ALA A 206 -4.91 6.83 -19.63
N ALA A 207 -5.89 6.35 -18.86
CA ALA A 207 -7.05 7.15 -18.47
C ALA A 207 -6.84 7.97 -17.19
N THR A 208 -5.97 7.51 -16.27
CA THR A 208 -5.94 8.05 -14.90
C THR A 208 -4.56 8.54 -14.46
N ASP A 209 -3.52 8.47 -15.31
CA ASP A 209 -2.23 9.10 -15.04
C ASP A 209 -2.32 10.59 -15.36
N THR A 210 -2.54 11.40 -14.35
CA THR A 210 -2.77 12.84 -14.51
C THR A 210 -1.62 13.64 -13.91
N ALA A 211 -1.39 14.86 -14.44
CA ALA A 211 -0.31 15.73 -13.95
C ALA A 211 -0.47 16.10 -12.45
N TRP A 212 -1.70 16.13 -11.94
CA TRP A 212 -1.98 16.49 -10.55
C TRP A 212 -2.02 15.29 -9.58
N VAL A 213 -2.20 14.06 -10.10
CA VAL A 213 -2.11 12.80 -9.33
C VAL A 213 -1.54 11.71 -10.25
N PRO A 214 -0.23 11.67 -10.44
CA PRO A 214 0.41 10.66 -11.29
C PRO A 214 0.46 9.29 -10.62
N TRP A 215 0.63 8.24 -11.43
CA TRP A 215 0.98 6.92 -10.99
C TRP A 215 2.48 6.77 -10.80
N PHE A 216 2.89 6.30 -9.64
CA PHE A 216 4.28 5.94 -9.36
C PHE A 216 4.44 4.42 -9.46
N VAL A 217 5.19 3.97 -10.44
CA VAL A 217 5.43 2.54 -10.68
C VAL A 217 6.71 2.09 -9.98
N ALA A 218 6.59 1.14 -9.07
CA ALA A 218 7.71 0.57 -8.34
C ALA A 218 8.02 -0.86 -8.82
N ARG A 219 9.25 -1.09 -9.31
CA ARG A 219 9.73 -2.43 -9.66
C ARG A 219 9.92 -3.25 -8.40
N SER A 220 9.22 -4.37 -8.29
CA SER A 220 9.15 -5.17 -7.08
C SER A 220 9.84 -6.53 -7.17
N GLU A 221 10.84 -6.67 -8.02
CA GLU A 221 11.65 -7.90 -8.11
C GLU A 221 12.36 -8.22 -6.79
N ASP A 222 12.88 -7.20 -6.12
CA ASP A 222 13.46 -7.32 -4.78
C ASP A 222 12.55 -6.65 -3.73
N LYS A 223 11.95 -7.48 -2.86
CA LYS A 223 11.04 -7.02 -1.81
C LYS A 223 11.66 -6.05 -0.81
N LYS A 224 12.96 -6.15 -0.54
CA LYS A 224 13.65 -5.24 0.37
C LYS A 224 13.86 -3.88 -0.27
N ARG A 225 14.34 -3.87 -1.51
CA ARG A 225 14.58 -2.64 -2.27
C ARG A 225 13.30 -1.87 -2.54
N VAL A 226 12.24 -2.53 -2.99
CA VAL A 226 10.97 -1.84 -3.27
C VAL A 226 10.39 -1.18 -2.01
N ARG A 227 10.50 -1.81 -0.85
CA ARG A 227 10.06 -1.22 0.42
C ARG A 227 10.83 0.06 0.74
N LEU A 228 12.17 0.01 0.68
CA LEU A 228 12.99 1.18 0.94
C LEU A 228 12.72 2.29 -0.07
N ASN A 229 12.64 1.96 -1.35
CA ASN A 229 12.40 2.92 -2.43
C ASN A 229 11.04 3.60 -2.30
N ILE A 230 9.98 2.83 -2.03
CA ILE A 230 8.64 3.41 -1.84
C ILE A 230 8.59 4.30 -0.59
N ILE A 231 9.18 3.89 0.54
CA ILE A 231 9.21 4.73 1.74
C ILE A 231 10.00 6.02 1.48
N THR A 232 11.16 5.92 0.82
CA THR A 232 11.97 7.09 0.47
C THR A 232 11.19 8.03 -0.45
N HIS A 233 10.53 7.49 -1.47
CA HIS A 233 9.71 8.29 -2.38
C HIS A 233 8.52 8.92 -1.66
N LEU A 234 7.79 8.17 -0.84
CA LEU A 234 6.69 8.68 -0.02
C LEU A 234 7.11 9.90 0.81
N LEU A 235 8.25 9.79 1.49
CA LEU A 235 8.82 10.86 2.29
C LEU A 235 9.20 12.10 1.46
N SER A 236 9.58 11.92 0.21
CA SER A 236 9.89 13.03 -0.70
C SER A 236 8.65 13.73 -1.28
N GLN A 237 7.50 13.06 -1.29
CA GLN A 237 6.26 13.60 -1.86
C GLN A 237 5.45 14.46 -0.88
N ILE A 238 5.71 14.33 0.41
CA ILE A 238 4.97 15.06 1.45
C ILE A 238 5.97 15.99 2.14
N PRO A 239 5.90 17.31 1.92
CA PRO A 239 6.77 18.26 2.62
C PRO A 239 6.57 18.16 4.13
N TYR A 240 7.63 17.87 4.87
CA TYR A 240 7.59 17.83 6.33
C TYR A 240 8.89 18.36 6.93
N GLU A 241 8.79 18.82 8.15
CA GLU A 241 9.91 19.32 8.95
C GLU A 241 9.99 18.56 10.28
N ALA A 242 11.19 18.48 10.83
CA ALA A 242 11.37 17.93 12.15
C ALA A 242 10.85 18.93 13.20
N LEU A 243 9.77 18.56 13.88
CA LEU A 243 9.28 19.36 15.00
C LEU A 243 10.23 19.26 16.19
N PRO A 244 10.43 20.34 16.94
CA PRO A 244 11.20 20.30 18.18
C PRO A 244 10.70 19.20 19.12
N VAL A 245 11.64 18.52 19.76
CA VAL A 245 11.34 17.54 20.80
C VAL A 245 11.87 18.11 22.11
N GLU A 246 10.96 18.47 22.99
CA GLU A 246 11.37 18.83 24.34
C GLU A 246 11.98 17.61 25.04
N PRO A 247 13.11 17.78 25.73
CA PRO A 247 13.68 16.68 26.50
C PRO A 247 12.70 16.23 27.58
N VAL A 248 12.25 14.97 27.48
CA VAL A 248 11.36 14.39 28.49
C VAL A 248 12.23 13.65 29.50
N THR A 249 12.21 14.12 30.75
CA THR A 249 12.83 13.42 31.86
C THR A 249 11.73 12.70 32.64
N LEU A 250 11.90 11.38 32.80
CA LEU A 250 10.95 10.62 33.62
C LEU A 250 11.11 11.03 35.09
N PRO A 251 10.03 11.44 35.76
CA PRO A 251 10.09 11.74 37.20
C PRO A 251 10.40 10.47 37.98
N LYS A 252 11.05 10.62 39.14
CA LYS A 252 11.25 9.48 40.04
C LYS A 252 9.91 8.89 40.44
N ARG A 253 9.72 7.59 40.24
CA ARG A 253 8.50 6.89 40.62
C ARG A 253 8.37 6.88 42.15
N LYS A 254 7.31 7.46 42.65
CA LYS A 254 6.93 7.33 44.08
C LYS A 254 6.15 6.03 44.25
N ILE A 255 6.83 4.99 44.72
CA ILE A 255 6.19 3.71 45.07
C ILE A 255 5.67 3.85 46.51
N GLY A 256 4.37 4.06 46.66
CA GLY A 256 3.71 4.01 47.99
C GLY A 256 3.65 2.57 48.50
N LYS A 257 3.50 2.41 49.82
CA LYS A 257 3.21 1.10 50.41
C LYS A 257 1.80 0.67 49.98
N MET A 258 1.65 0.06 48.82
CA MET A 258 0.40 -0.57 48.44
C MET A 258 0.17 -1.81 49.33
N LYS A 259 -1.02 -1.92 49.94
CA LYS A 259 -1.45 -3.20 50.48
C LYS A 259 -1.54 -4.18 49.32
N GLN A 260 -0.78 -5.30 49.42
CA GLN A 260 -0.92 -6.38 48.46
C GLN A 260 -2.36 -6.85 48.47
N THR A 261 -3.00 -6.81 47.32
CA THR A 261 -4.32 -7.40 47.16
C THR A 261 -4.15 -8.91 47.07
N ASN A 262 -4.86 -9.67 47.87
CA ASN A 262 -4.87 -11.14 47.80
C ASN A 262 -5.67 -11.67 46.60
N PHE A 263 -5.72 -10.91 45.50
CA PHE A 263 -6.40 -11.35 44.28
C PHE A 263 -5.59 -12.45 43.59
N PRO A 264 -6.18 -13.63 43.35
CA PRO A 264 -5.48 -14.73 42.68
C PRO A 264 -5.38 -14.45 41.17
N PHE A 265 -4.29 -13.80 40.75
CA PHE A 265 -4.04 -13.59 39.36
C PHE A 265 -3.78 -14.92 38.63
N ARG A 266 -4.32 -15.05 37.42
CA ARG A 266 -4.02 -16.15 36.50
C ARG A 266 -2.92 -15.70 35.56
N PHE A 267 -1.69 -16.05 35.89
CA PHE A 267 -0.54 -15.75 35.04
C PHE A 267 -0.50 -16.70 33.84
N ILE A 268 -0.08 -16.18 32.70
CA ILE A 268 0.24 -17.01 31.54
C ILE A 268 1.50 -17.82 31.91
N PRO A 269 1.49 -19.16 31.76
CA PRO A 269 2.68 -19.97 32.05
C PRO A 269 3.85 -19.54 31.15
N GLU A 270 5.00 -19.27 31.75
CA GLU A 270 6.25 -19.00 31.04
C GLU A 270 6.76 -20.31 30.45
N LYS A 271 6.89 -20.39 29.12
CA LYS A 271 7.39 -21.54 28.39
C LYS A 271 8.69 -21.26 27.65
N PHE A 272 9.15 -20.01 27.63
CA PHE A 272 10.36 -19.53 26.93
C PHE A 272 11.18 -18.62 27.85
#